data_ed9a94a79b4b865169e20f1189745ea6
#
_entry.id   ed9a94a79b4b865169e20f1189745ea6
#
_cell.length_a   1.000
_cell.length_b   1.000
_cell.length_c   1.000
_cell.angle_alpha   90.00
_cell.angle_beta   90.00
_cell.angle_gamma   90.00
#
_symmetry.space_group_name_H-M   'P 1'
#
loop_
_entity.id
_entity.type
_entity.pdbx_description
1 polymer ?
#
loop_
_entity_poly.entity_id
_entity_poly.type
_entity_poly.pdbx_seq_one_letter_code
_entity_poly.pdbx_strand_id
1 'polypeptide(L)'
;MNIVFLDSTAIPKHIPIPRPSFPHNWVEYEYTSVEQTIERAKDADIIITSKVILSREVLQQLPKLKLIAITATGTNNVDLDAAKELGVAVKNVTGYSATTVPEHVLGMIFALKHSLAGWQRDQITGKWTESKQFCYFDYPITDVKGSTLGVFGKGCLGTEVGRLAELLGMNVLYAEHRNATTCREGYTPFEEVLKQADILTLHCVLTETTKNLINQETLSLCKKGAYLINTGRGPLIDEQTVCDALKSGQLGGAALDVLVKEPPEKNNPLIELAKTMPNLIITPHIAWASDSAVTTLTKKVTQNIEDFVQQLNQK
;
A
#
# COMPACT_ATOMS: atom_id res chain seq x y z
N MET A 1 -2.68 -7.55 -32.81
CA MET A 1 -2.68 -8.14 -31.46
C MET A 1 -3.93 -7.75 -30.69
N ASN A 2 -4.45 -8.64 -29.86
CA ASN A 2 -5.61 -8.36 -29.01
C ASN A 2 -5.11 -8.01 -27.61
N ILE A 3 -5.41 -6.80 -27.15
CA ILE A 3 -5.06 -6.31 -25.81
C ILE A 3 -6.34 -6.21 -25.00
N VAL A 4 -6.37 -6.82 -23.83
CA VAL A 4 -7.52 -6.82 -22.93
C VAL A 4 -7.13 -6.22 -21.58
N PHE A 5 -7.79 -5.13 -21.17
CA PHE A 5 -7.65 -4.55 -19.84
C PHE A 5 -8.80 -5.03 -18.94
N LEU A 6 -8.48 -5.82 -17.93
CA LEU A 6 -9.47 -6.59 -17.17
C LEU A 6 -10.13 -5.78 -16.02
N ASP A 7 -9.50 -4.71 -15.53
CA ASP A 7 -9.92 -3.97 -14.34
C ASP A 7 -9.57 -2.47 -14.42
N SER A 8 -10.07 -1.80 -15.45
CA SER A 8 -9.69 -0.40 -15.77
C SER A 8 -10.05 0.61 -14.68
N THR A 9 -11.04 0.32 -13.84
CA THR A 9 -11.38 1.17 -12.67
C THR A 9 -10.29 1.24 -11.61
N ALA A 10 -9.27 0.37 -11.68
CA ALA A 10 -8.07 0.51 -10.88
C ALA A 10 -7.23 1.75 -11.25
N ILE A 11 -7.50 2.37 -12.39
CA ILE A 11 -6.88 3.62 -12.84
C ILE A 11 -7.93 4.74 -12.81
N PRO A 12 -7.62 5.93 -12.25
CA PRO A 12 -8.53 7.07 -12.25
C PRO A 12 -8.98 7.45 -13.67
N LYS A 13 -10.27 7.64 -13.89
CA LYS A 13 -10.88 7.88 -15.24
C LYS A 13 -10.27 9.07 -16.00
N HIS A 14 -9.75 10.06 -15.30
CA HIS A 14 -9.15 11.25 -15.89
C HIS A 14 -7.69 11.03 -16.36
N ILE A 15 -7.09 9.87 -16.06
CA ILE A 15 -5.73 9.51 -16.48
C ILE A 15 -5.80 8.25 -17.37
N PRO A 16 -5.89 8.41 -18.68
CA PRO A 16 -5.95 7.26 -19.59
C PRO A 16 -4.63 6.51 -19.68
N ILE A 17 -4.67 5.21 -19.94
CA ILE A 17 -3.50 4.45 -20.40
C ILE A 17 -3.26 4.81 -21.88
N PRO A 18 -2.07 5.33 -22.25
CA PRO A 18 -1.74 5.59 -23.64
C PRO A 18 -1.83 4.31 -24.47
N ARG A 19 -2.36 4.40 -25.68
CA ARG A 19 -2.45 3.26 -26.61
C ARG A 19 -1.08 2.98 -27.21
N PRO A 20 -0.67 1.69 -27.36
CA PRO A 20 0.54 1.34 -28.08
C PRO A 20 0.51 1.79 -29.55
N SER A 21 1.68 2.09 -30.10
CA SER A 21 1.82 2.64 -31.47
C SER A 21 1.58 1.61 -32.60
N PHE A 22 1.65 0.31 -32.30
CA PHE A 22 1.44 -0.75 -33.29
C PHE A 22 -0.06 -1.09 -33.49
N PRO A 23 -0.48 -1.66 -34.62
CA PRO A 23 -1.87 -2.06 -34.87
C PRO A 23 -2.37 -3.11 -33.85
N HIS A 24 -3.45 -2.80 -33.15
CA HIS A 24 -4.04 -3.71 -32.15
C HIS A 24 -5.55 -3.49 -32.00
N ASN A 25 -6.23 -4.52 -31.52
CA ASN A 25 -7.58 -4.41 -30.96
C ASN A 25 -7.45 -4.20 -29.45
N TRP A 26 -8.26 -3.27 -28.92
CA TRP A 26 -8.27 -3.00 -27.49
C TRP A 26 -9.67 -3.21 -26.93
N VAL A 27 -9.77 -4.08 -25.92
CA VAL A 27 -10.98 -4.32 -25.15
C VAL A 27 -10.72 -3.94 -23.69
N GLU A 28 -11.65 -3.24 -23.08
CA GLU A 28 -11.51 -2.72 -21.72
C GLU A 28 -12.76 -3.07 -20.91
N TYR A 29 -12.53 -3.62 -19.72
CA TYR A 29 -13.56 -3.91 -18.73
C TYR A 29 -13.31 -3.10 -17.48
N GLU A 30 -14.35 -2.47 -16.94
CA GLU A 30 -14.27 -1.70 -15.69
C GLU A 30 -13.88 -2.59 -14.51
N TYR A 31 -14.43 -3.80 -14.45
CA TYR A 31 -14.19 -4.80 -13.41
C TYR A 31 -14.35 -6.19 -14.01
N THR A 32 -13.56 -7.17 -13.57
CA THR A 32 -13.66 -8.57 -14.00
C THR A 32 -13.64 -9.47 -12.78
N SER A 33 -14.69 -10.26 -12.57
CA SER A 33 -14.71 -11.28 -11.53
C SER A 33 -13.89 -12.51 -11.92
N VAL A 34 -13.61 -13.39 -10.93
CA VAL A 34 -12.83 -14.62 -11.17
C VAL A 34 -13.51 -15.49 -12.24
N GLU A 35 -14.85 -15.61 -12.19
CA GLU A 35 -15.64 -16.43 -13.12
C GLU A 35 -15.64 -15.86 -14.54
N GLN A 36 -15.49 -14.56 -14.70
CA GLN A 36 -15.47 -13.86 -15.99
C GLN A 36 -14.09 -13.82 -16.63
N THR A 37 -13.03 -14.11 -15.86
CA THR A 37 -11.64 -13.86 -16.29
C THR A 37 -11.29 -14.65 -17.55
N ILE A 38 -11.61 -15.93 -17.60
CA ILE A 38 -11.27 -16.81 -18.75
C ILE A 38 -12.03 -16.36 -19.99
N GLU A 39 -13.34 -16.14 -19.89
CA GLU A 39 -14.15 -15.73 -21.05
C GLU A 39 -13.65 -14.42 -21.66
N ARG A 40 -13.33 -13.44 -20.81
CA ARG A 40 -12.86 -12.13 -21.25
C ARG A 40 -11.44 -12.12 -21.81
N ALA A 41 -10.60 -13.03 -21.32
CA ALA A 41 -9.18 -13.10 -21.68
C ALA A 41 -8.84 -14.15 -22.74
N LYS A 42 -9.76 -15.07 -23.10
CA LYS A 42 -9.48 -16.24 -23.97
C LYS A 42 -8.83 -15.92 -25.32
N ASP A 43 -9.10 -14.75 -25.87
CA ASP A 43 -8.57 -14.32 -27.16
C ASP A 43 -7.47 -13.25 -27.03
N ALA A 44 -7.03 -12.93 -25.82
CA ALA A 44 -6.01 -11.94 -25.56
C ALA A 44 -4.61 -12.45 -25.93
N ASP A 45 -3.85 -11.64 -26.67
CA ASP A 45 -2.39 -11.77 -26.79
C ASP A 45 -1.70 -11.11 -25.59
N ILE A 46 -2.30 -10.01 -25.08
CA ILE A 46 -1.77 -9.20 -23.99
C ILE A 46 -2.90 -8.91 -23.01
N ILE A 47 -2.67 -9.16 -21.72
CA ILE A 47 -3.56 -8.75 -20.63
C ILE A 47 -2.93 -7.58 -19.91
N ILE A 48 -3.74 -6.55 -19.62
CA ILE A 48 -3.43 -5.50 -18.68
C ILE A 48 -4.32 -5.72 -17.45
N THR A 49 -3.72 -5.70 -16.25
CA THR A 49 -4.49 -5.84 -15.00
C THR A 49 -3.75 -5.21 -13.82
N SER A 50 -4.51 -4.77 -12.83
CA SER A 50 -3.98 -4.33 -11.53
C SER A 50 -4.11 -5.43 -10.47
N LYS A 51 -5.30 -6.08 -10.39
CA LYS A 51 -5.67 -6.94 -9.26
C LYS A 51 -6.38 -8.24 -9.65
N VAL A 52 -6.78 -8.43 -10.90
CA VAL A 52 -7.44 -9.67 -11.32
C VAL A 52 -6.49 -10.85 -11.12
N ILE A 53 -6.99 -11.90 -10.47
CA ILE A 53 -6.19 -13.10 -10.17
C ILE A 53 -6.01 -13.94 -11.43
N LEU A 54 -4.77 -14.17 -11.79
CA LEU A 54 -4.34 -15.01 -12.91
C LEU A 54 -3.61 -16.23 -12.33
N SER A 55 -4.39 -17.19 -11.82
CA SER A 55 -3.87 -18.45 -11.29
C SER A 55 -3.39 -19.37 -12.40
N ARG A 56 -2.73 -20.48 -12.03
CA ARG A 56 -2.29 -21.54 -12.96
C ARG A 56 -3.44 -22.05 -13.81
N GLU A 57 -4.59 -22.31 -13.19
CA GLU A 57 -5.79 -22.84 -13.85
C GLU A 57 -6.35 -21.85 -14.89
N VAL A 58 -6.28 -20.55 -14.60
CA VAL A 58 -6.67 -19.49 -15.52
C VAL A 58 -5.68 -19.41 -16.67
N LEU A 59 -4.37 -19.34 -16.39
CA LEU A 59 -3.33 -19.20 -17.41
C LEU A 59 -3.30 -20.36 -18.39
N GLN A 60 -3.54 -21.61 -17.94
CA GLN A 60 -3.62 -22.79 -18.79
C GLN A 60 -4.76 -22.74 -19.82
N GLN A 61 -5.80 -21.93 -19.59
CA GLN A 61 -6.93 -21.74 -20.48
C GLN A 61 -6.77 -20.55 -21.43
N LEU A 62 -5.61 -19.88 -21.45
CA LEU A 62 -5.30 -18.72 -22.27
C LEU A 62 -4.18 -19.00 -23.27
N PRO A 63 -4.38 -19.89 -24.25
CA PRO A 63 -3.29 -20.40 -25.13
C PRO A 63 -2.68 -19.33 -26.06
N LYS A 64 -3.36 -18.18 -26.26
CA LYS A 64 -2.86 -17.08 -27.10
C LYS A 64 -2.06 -16.05 -26.30
N LEU A 65 -2.12 -16.11 -24.97
CA LEU A 65 -1.52 -15.12 -24.09
C LEU A 65 0.01 -15.14 -24.17
N LYS A 66 0.60 -13.97 -24.37
CA LYS A 66 2.06 -13.77 -24.50
C LYS A 66 2.63 -12.86 -23.43
N LEU A 67 1.82 -11.86 -22.95
CA LEU A 67 2.25 -10.87 -21.99
C LEU A 67 1.13 -10.57 -20.98
N ILE A 68 1.51 -10.46 -19.71
CA ILE A 68 0.72 -9.85 -18.65
C ILE A 68 1.43 -8.56 -18.25
N ALA A 69 0.80 -7.41 -18.50
CA ALA A 69 1.26 -6.09 -18.11
C ALA A 69 0.53 -5.64 -16.84
N ILE A 70 1.23 -5.64 -15.71
CA ILE A 70 0.63 -5.32 -14.40
C ILE A 70 0.72 -3.82 -14.14
N THR A 71 -0.43 -3.18 -13.87
CA THR A 71 -0.54 -1.76 -13.50
C THR A 71 -0.26 -1.56 -12.00
N ALA A 72 0.77 -2.21 -11.48
CA ALA A 72 1.20 -2.12 -10.09
C ALA A 72 2.66 -2.55 -9.93
N THR A 73 3.24 -2.32 -8.74
CA THR A 73 4.54 -2.87 -8.36
C THR A 73 4.42 -4.34 -7.94
N GLY A 74 3.39 -4.68 -7.15
CA GLY A 74 3.16 -6.04 -6.68
C GLY A 74 2.63 -6.96 -7.78
N THR A 75 3.06 -8.22 -7.78
CA THR A 75 2.68 -9.27 -8.74
C THR A 75 1.92 -10.43 -8.10
N ASN A 76 1.44 -10.24 -6.87
CA ASN A 76 0.82 -11.29 -6.05
C ASN A 76 -0.47 -11.88 -6.67
N ASN A 77 -1.07 -11.19 -7.63
CA ASN A 77 -2.25 -11.63 -8.37
C ASN A 77 -1.94 -12.55 -9.56
N VAL A 78 -0.67 -12.84 -9.85
CA VAL A 78 -0.24 -13.71 -10.97
C VAL A 78 0.59 -14.86 -10.43
N ASP A 79 0.27 -16.09 -10.83
CA ASP A 79 1.15 -17.25 -10.66
C ASP A 79 2.35 -17.14 -11.61
N LEU A 80 3.45 -16.61 -11.09
CA LEU A 80 4.67 -16.34 -11.88
C LEU A 80 5.34 -17.61 -12.38
N ASP A 81 5.27 -18.71 -11.63
CA ASP A 81 5.85 -19.99 -12.02
C ASP A 81 5.05 -20.59 -13.18
N ALA A 82 3.72 -20.60 -13.09
CA ALA A 82 2.85 -21.02 -14.18
C ALA A 82 3.03 -20.16 -15.42
N ALA A 83 3.11 -18.84 -15.29
CA ALA A 83 3.34 -17.93 -16.42
C ALA A 83 4.67 -18.27 -17.13
N LYS A 84 5.73 -18.51 -16.37
CA LYS A 84 7.05 -18.88 -16.89
C LYS A 84 7.01 -20.24 -17.62
N GLU A 85 6.38 -21.26 -17.05
CA GLU A 85 6.22 -22.59 -17.65
C GLU A 85 5.45 -22.54 -18.96
N LEU A 86 4.43 -21.66 -19.04
CA LEU A 86 3.61 -21.46 -20.22
C LEU A 86 4.22 -20.49 -21.26
N GLY A 87 5.40 -19.94 -21.00
CA GLY A 87 6.07 -18.98 -21.87
C GLY A 87 5.42 -17.59 -21.91
N VAL A 88 4.59 -17.26 -20.92
CA VAL A 88 3.93 -15.97 -20.78
C VAL A 88 4.85 -14.99 -20.02
N ALA A 89 5.20 -13.87 -20.67
CA ALA A 89 5.98 -12.82 -20.00
C ALA A 89 5.12 -12.06 -18.99
N VAL A 90 5.71 -11.69 -17.85
CA VAL A 90 5.06 -10.81 -16.85
C VAL A 90 5.90 -9.55 -16.67
N LYS A 91 5.29 -8.40 -16.86
CA LYS A 91 5.93 -7.09 -16.69
C LYS A 91 5.10 -6.26 -15.71
N ASN A 92 5.72 -5.82 -14.63
CA ASN A 92 5.16 -4.88 -13.66
C ASN A 92 5.81 -3.50 -13.80
N VAL A 93 5.35 -2.54 -12.99
CA VAL A 93 5.92 -1.19 -12.96
C VAL A 93 6.44 -0.89 -11.56
N THR A 94 7.71 -0.50 -11.47
CA THR A 94 8.34 -0.13 -10.21
C THR A 94 8.72 1.35 -10.17
N GLY A 95 8.84 1.91 -8.97
CA GLY A 95 9.37 3.26 -8.72
C GLY A 95 8.44 4.43 -9.10
N TYR A 96 7.23 4.17 -9.61
CA TYR A 96 6.29 5.23 -10.00
C TYR A 96 5.70 5.99 -8.80
N SER A 97 5.61 5.34 -7.65
CA SER A 97 5.03 5.89 -6.42
C SER A 97 6.07 6.37 -5.40
N ALA A 98 7.33 6.56 -5.83
CA ALA A 98 8.44 6.91 -4.95
C ALA A 98 8.28 8.28 -4.27
N THR A 99 7.49 9.17 -4.82
CA THR A 99 7.14 10.47 -4.21
C THR A 99 5.84 10.37 -3.41
N THR A 100 4.79 9.85 -4.01
CA THR A 100 3.44 9.92 -3.43
C THR A 100 3.25 9.09 -2.17
N VAL A 101 3.83 7.87 -2.10
CA VAL A 101 3.71 7.05 -0.88
C VAL A 101 4.40 7.71 0.32
N PRO A 102 5.64 8.23 0.22
CA PRO A 102 6.23 9.00 1.31
C PRO A 102 5.42 10.23 1.73
N GLU A 103 4.88 11.00 0.79
CA GLU A 103 4.01 12.14 1.10
C GLU A 103 2.72 11.71 1.82
N HIS A 104 2.10 10.60 1.39
CA HIS A 104 0.93 10.03 2.06
C HIS A 104 1.24 9.60 3.50
N VAL A 105 2.39 8.95 3.73
CA VAL A 105 2.87 8.60 5.08
C VAL A 105 3.04 9.83 5.96
N LEU A 106 3.64 10.90 5.44
CA LEU A 106 3.78 12.16 6.19
C LEU A 106 2.41 12.78 6.49
N GLY A 107 1.49 12.76 5.53
CA GLY A 107 0.10 13.19 5.74
C GLY A 107 -0.56 12.42 6.89
N MET A 108 -0.38 11.09 6.95
CA MET A 108 -0.85 10.24 8.03
C MET A 108 -0.18 10.57 9.38
N ILE A 109 1.13 10.85 9.39
CA ILE A 109 1.86 11.27 10.61
C ILE A 109 1.23 12.54 11.15
N PHE A 110 1.06 13.59 10.34
CA PHE A 110 0.45 14.84 10.78
C PHE A 110 -1.00 14.64 11.23
N ALA A 111 -1.79 13.85 10.48
CA ALA A 111 -3.18 13.59 10.83
C ALA A 111 -3.33 12.91 12.21
N LEU A 112 -2.45 11.96 12.54
CA LEU A 112 -2.43 11.29 13.84
C LEU A 112 -1.89 12.19 14.95
N LYS A 113 -0.73 12.82 14.75
CA LYS A 113 -0.07 13.66 15.76
C LYS A 113 -0.89 14.89 16.14
N HIS A 114 -1.66 15.43 15.20
CA HIS A 114 -2.54 16.59 15.41
C HIS A 114 -4.02 16.21 15.58
N SER A 115 -4.34 14.90 15.60
CA SER A 115 -5.73 14.39 15.75
C SER A 115 -6.73 14.99 14.74
N LEU A 116 -6.27 15.25 13.49
CA LEU A 116 -7.06 15.99 12.49
C LEU A 116 -8.41 15.31 12.19
N ALA A 117 -8.45 13.97 12.13
CA ALA A 117 -9.68 13.23 11.91
C ALA A 117 -10.69 13.40 13.05
N GLY A 118 -10.22 13.49 14.29
CA GLY A 118 -11.05 13.76 15.47
C GLY A 118 -11.68 15.14 15.42
N TRP A 119 -10.88 16.18 15.18
CA TRP A 119 -11.37 17.55 15.06
C TRP A 119 -12.37 17.70 13.91
N GLN A 120 -12.09 17.11 12.75
CA GLN A 120 -13.01 17.13 11.61
C GLN A 120 -14.36 16.46 11.95
N ARG A 121 -14.34 15.33 12.64
CA ARG A 121 -15.54 14.62 13.07
C ARG A 121 -16.38 15.48 14.03
N ASP A 122 -15.76 16.15 14.99
CA ASP A 122 -16.44 17.03 15.92
C ASP A 122 -17.10 18.22 15.20
N GLN A 123 -16.50 18.74 14.11
CA GLN A 123 -17.11 19.80 13.32
C GLN A 123 -18.36 19.31 12.58
N ILE A 124 -18.34 18.10 12.03
CA ILE A 124 -19.50 17.49 11.36
C ILE A 124 -20.70 17.36 12.34
N THR A 125 -20.43 17.10 13.62
CA THR A 125 -21.47 16.99 14.65
C THR A 125 -21.86 18.32 15.29
N GLY A 126 -21.21 19.45 14.93
CA GLY A 126 -21.50 20.77 15.45
C GLY A 126 -20.98 21.07 16.86
N LYS A 127 -20.11 20.21 17.39
CA LYS A 127 -19.63 20.28 18.77
C LYS A 127 -18.99 21.62 19.13
N TRP A 128 -18.18 22.19 18.25
CA TRP A 128 -17.55 23.50 18.52
C TRP A 128 -18.60 24.62 18.58
N THR A 129 -19.56 24.62 17.67
CA THR A 129 -20.66 25.60 17.68
C THR A 129 -21.45 25.56 18.99
N GLU A 130 -21.66 24.35 19.53
CA GLU A 130 -22.39 24.16 20.81
C GLU A 130 -21.55 24.43 22.02
N SER A 131 -20.22 24.39 21.94
CA SER A 131 -19.30 24.53 23.07
C SER A 131 -19.32 25.92 23.70
N LYS A 132 -19.76 26.97 22.97
CA LYS A 132 -19.75 28.39 23.38
C LYS A 132 -18.34 28.89 23.77
N GLN A 133 -17.29 28.15 23.41
CA GLN A 133 -15.89 28.46 23.74
C GLN A 133 -15.10 28.77 22.48
N PHE A 134 -14.05 29.58 22.66
CA PHE A 134 -13.10 29.91 21.60
C PHE A 134 -12.42 28.63 21.04
N CYS A 135 -12.03 27.72 21.92
CA CYS A 135 -11.42 26.42 21.56
C CYS A 135 -11.70 25.39 22.67
N TYR A 136 -11.44 24.11 22.37
CA TYR A 136 -11.50 23.02 23.35
C TYR A 136 -10.41 21.97 23.00
N PHE A 137 -10.07 21.07 23.94
CA PHE A 137 -8.87 20.22 23.89
C PHE A 137 -9.21 18.75 24.16
N ASP A 138 -10.17 18.19 23.46
CA ASP A 138 -10.64 16.81 23.66
C ASP A 138 -9.72 15.75 23.05
N TYR A 139 -8.86 16.16 22.12
CA TYR A 139 -7.88 15.28 21.49
C TYR A 139 -6.46 15.81 21.71
N PRO A 140 -5.47 14.91 21.85
CA PRO A 140 -4.07 15.32 21.98
C PRO A 140 -3.56 15.98 20.67
N ILE A 141 -2.76 17.01 20.84
CA ILE A 141 -1.97 17.61 19.77
C ILE A 141 -0.51 17.53 20.20
N THR A 142 0.32 16.84 19.41
CA THR A 142 1.73 16.67 19.73
C THR A 142 2.59 17.00 18.53
N ASP A 143 3.77 17.56 18.77
CA ASP A 143 4.69 17.97 17.71
C ASP A 143 5.29 16.76 16.98
N VAL A 144 5.51 16.91 15.68
CA VAL A 144 6.26 15.95 14.85
C VAL A 144 7.75 16.10 15.08
N LYS A 145 8.24 17.37 15.16
CA LYS A 145 9.64 17.65 15.42
C LYS A 145 10.10 17.04 16.75
N GLY A 146 11.27 16.38 16.71
CA GLY A 146 11.85 15.72 17.87
C GLY A 146 11.30 14.32 18.17
N SER A 147 10.18 13.89 17.54
CA SER A 147 9.72 12.50 17.66
C SER A 147 10.62 11.53 16.90
N THR A 148 10.63 10.28 17.33
CA THR A 148 11.43 9.20 16.73
C THR A 148 10.54 8.37 15.80
N LEU A 149 10.95 8.25 14.52
CA LEU A 149 10.32 7.43 13.50
C LEU A 149 11.08 6.12 13.34
N GLY A 150 10.45 5.00 13.63
CA GLY A 150 10.95 3.67 13.34
C GLY A 150 10.50 3.21 11.95
N VAL A 151 11.45 3.01 11.04
CA VAL A 151 11.20 2.61 9.64
C VAL A 151 11.53 1.13 9.46
N PHE A 152 10.52 0.32 9.17
CA PHE A 152 10.66 -1.12 8.92
C PHE A 152 10.72 -1.38 7.42
N GLY A 153 11.94 -1.55 6.89
CA GLY A 153 12.23 -1.69 5.47
C GLY A 153 12.90 -0.45 4.86
N LYS A 154 14.23 -0.49 4.72
CA LYS A 154 15.08 0.57 4.14
C LYS A 154 15.22 0.37 2.61
N GLY A 155 14.10 0.18 1.91
CA GLY A 155 14.01 0.21 0.45
C GLY A 155 13.78 1.62 -0.08
N CYS A 156 13.47 1.76 -1.38
CA CYS A 156 13.23 3.07 -2.02
C CYS A 156 12.21 3.95 -1.24
N LEU A 157 11.07 3.37 -0.85
CA LEU A 157 10.01 4.11 -0.13
C LEU A 157 10.43 4.44 1.30
N GLY A 158 10.91 3.45 2.07
CA GLY A 158 11.29 3.68 3.46
C GLY A 158 12.47 4.65 3.61
N THR A 159 13.44 4.63 2.68
CA THR A 159 14.54 5.59 2.65
C THR A 159 14.03 7.01 2.40
N GLU A 160 13.09 7.18 1.46
CA GLU A 160 12.54 8.50 1.14
C GLU A 160 11.64 9.03 2.28
N VAL A 161 10.83 8.15 2.90
CA VAL A 161 10.07 8.52 4.12
C VAL A 161 11.00 9.00 5.22
N GLY A 162 12.10 8.27 5.49
CA GLY A 162 13.07 8.68 6.50
C GLY A 162 13.73 10.01 6.16
N ARG A 163 14.18 10.21 4.92
CA ARG A 163 14.78 11.47 4.48
C ARG A 163 13.83 12.67 4.67
N LEU A 164 12.56 12.52 4.33
CA LEU A 164 11.57 13.58 4.51
C LEU A 164 11.27 13.82 6.00
N ALA A 165 11.23 12.76 6.81
CA ALA A 165 11.05 12.86 8.26
C ALA A 165 12.21 13.62 8.94
N GLU A 166 13.46 13.35 8.52
CA GLU A 166 14.64 14.09 9.00
C GLU A 166 14.54 15.58 8.68
N LEU A 167 14.06 15.97 7.49
CA LEU A 167 13.83 17.37 7.12
C LEU A 167 12.77 18.06 8.00
N LEU A 168 11.83 17.28 8.57
CA LEU A 168 10.85 17.77 9.55
C LEU A 168 11.41 17.79 10.98
N GLY A 169 12.68 17.42 11.18
CA GLY A 169 13.34 17.42 12.49
C GLY A 169 12.98 16.21 13.35
N MET A 170 12.57 15.09 12.74
CA MET A 170 12.41 13.81 13.42
C MET A 170 13.75 13.06 13.55
N ASN A 171 13.87 12.20 14.56
CA ASN A 171 14.92 11.21 14.64
C ASN A 171 14.48 9.96 13.87
N VAL A 172 15.31 9.43 12.95
CA VAL A 172 14.94 8.27 12.13
C VAL A 172 15.79 7.06 12.50
N LEU A 173 15.12 5.95 12.78
CA LEU A 173 15.73 4.66 13.06
C LEU A 173 15.27 3.64 12.02
N TYR A 174 16.20 3.03 11.29
CA TYR A 174 15.90 1.96 10.33
C TYR A 174 16.05 0.61 11.04
N ALA A 175 14.96 -0.15 11.11
CA ALA A 175 14.95 -1.45 11.78
C ALA A 175 15.73 -2.50 10.98
N GLU A 176 16.62 -3.23 11.65
CA GLU A 176 17.21 -4.45 11.14
C GLU A 176 16.15 -5.57 11.06
N HIS A 177 16.42 -6.67 10.37
CA HIS A 177 15.53 -7.82 10.33
C HIS A 177 15.31 -8.41 11.75
N ARG A 178 14.08 -8.84 12.05
CA ARG A 178 13.67 -9.28 13.40
C ARG A 178 14.61 -10.33 14.03
N ASN A 179 15.14 -11.25 13.28
CA ASN A 179 15.98 -12.34 13.81
C ASN A 179 17.44 -12.22 13.35
N ALA A 180 17.90 -11.01 13.01
CA ALA A 180 19.27 -10.81 12.61
C ALA A 180 20.24 -11.03 13.77
N THR A 181 21.27 -11.83 13.55
CA THR A 181 22.33 -12.07 14.53
C THR A 181 23.35 -10.93 14.59
N THR A 182 23.38 -10.08 13.57
CA THR A 182 24.25 -8.91 13.46
C THR A 182 23.43 -7.73 12.96
N CYS A 183 23.78 -6.51 13.38
CA CYS A 183 23.15 -5.30 12.90
C CYS A 183 24.05 -4.64 11.84
N ARG A 184 23.48 -4.38 10.65
CA ARG A 184 24.20 -3.71 9.55
C ARG A 184 24.45 -2.24 9.87
N GLU A 185 25.46 -1.66 9.27
CA GLU A 185 25.72 -0.23 9.37
C GLU A 185 24.52 0.59 8.86
N GLY A 186 24.13 1.63 9.61
CA GLY A 186 22.98 2.46 9.32
C GLY A 186 21.61 1.79 9.61
N TYR A 187 21.63 0.68 10.37
CA TYR A 187 20.43 0.06 10.93
C TYR A 187 20.49 0.04 12.47
N THR A 188 19.36 -0.14 13.09
CA THR A 188 19.18 -0.29 14.53
C THR A 188 18.55 -1.66 14.79
N PRO A 189 18.95 -2.40 15.83
CA PRO A 189 18.33 -3.67 16.18
C PRO A 189 16.81 -3.56 16.26
N PHE A 190 16.10 -4.56 15.74
CA PHE A 190 14.67 -4.56 15.59
C PHE A 190 13.90 -4.15 16.86
N GLU A 191 14.23 -4.80 17.99
CA GLU A 191 13.57 -4.50 19.26
C GLU A 191 13.90 -3.12 19.81
N GLU A 192 15.11 -2.62 19.56
CA GLU A 192 15.48 -1.28 19.97
C GLU A 192 14.71 -0.21 19.23
N VAL A 193 14.39 -0.44 17.93
CA VAL A 193 13.49 0.44 17.19
C VAL A 193 12.11 0.44 17.81
N LEU A 194 11.55 -0.72 18.17
CA LEU A 194 10.24 -0.80 18.83
C LEU A 194 10.20 -0.01 20.14
N LYS A 195 11.23 -0.13 20.98
CA LYS A 195 11.33 0.54 22.27
C LYS A 195 11.51 2.05 22.17
N GLN A 196 12.16 2.54 21.09
CA GLN A 196 12.54 3.96 20.97
C GLN A 196 11.58 4.75 20.07
N ALA A 197 10.87 4.11 19.16
CA ALA A 197 10.01 4.79 18.21
C ALA A 197 8.73 5.36 18.86
N ASP A 198 8.41 6.58 18.52
CA ASP A 198 7.10 7.21 18.79
C ASP A 198 6.11 6.87 17.66
N ILE A 199 6.64 6.60 16.47
CA ILE A 199 5.86 6.24 15.27
C ILE A 199 6.56 5.09 14.58
N LEU A 200 5.80 4.04 14.25
CA LEU A 200 6.24 2.87 13.47
C LEU A 200 5.68 3.00 12.05
N THR A 201 6.51 2.86 11.02
CA THR A 201 6.05 2.88 9.63
C THR A 201 6.60 1.68 8.85
N LEU A 202 5.70 0.98 8.15
CA LEU A 202 6.00 -0.32 7.53
C LEU A 202 6.18 -0.18 6.01
N HIS A 203 7.39 -0.49 5.53
CA HIS A 203 7.80 -0.45 4.13
C HIS A 203 8.53 -1.72 3.69
N CYS A 204 8.53 -2.75 4.53
CA CYS A 204 9.14 -4.05 4.21
C CYS A 204 8.25 -4.87 3.27
N VAL A 205 8.88 -5.79 2.55
CA VAL A 205 8.19 -6.77 1.71
C VAL A 205 7.45 -7.77 2.61
N LEU A 206 6.25 -8.17 2.21
CA LEU A 206 5.53 -9.27 2.85
C LEU A 206 6.18 -10.60 2.47
N THR A 207 6.63 -11.33 3.47
CA THR A 207 7.20 -12.68 3.40
C THR A 207 6.71 -13.49 4.59
N GLU A 208 7.02 -14.78 4.66
CA GLU A 208 6.69 -15.59 5.83
C GLU A 208 7.32 -15.04 7.13
N THR A 209 8.50 -14.40 7.04
CA THR A 209 9.19 -13.82 8.20
C THR A 209 8.69 -12.43 8.60
N THR A 210 8.00 -11.74 7.72
CA THR A 210 7.43 -10.40 7.97
C THR A 210 5.91 -10.41 8.15
N LYS A 211 5.25 -11.53 7.87
CA LYS A 211 3.84 -11.72 8.18
C LYS A 211 3.61 -11.57 9.70
N ASN A 212 2.59 -10.79 10.05
CA ASN A 212 2.30 -10.42 11.44
C ASN A 212 3.54 -9.86 12.18
N LEU A 213 4.37 -9.06 11.47
CA LEU A 213 5.52 -8.39 12.07
C LEU A 213 5.11 -7.55 13.27
N ILE A 214 3.95 -6.88 13.16
CA ILE A 214 3.30 -6.18 14.26
C ILE A 214 2.21 -7.09 14.83
N ASN A 215 2.46 -7.59 16.02
CA ASN A 215 1.62 -8.53 16.76
C ASN A 215 1.67 -8.21 18.27
N GLN A 216 1.02 -9.02 19.11
CA GLN A 216 0.95 -8.81 20.56
C GLN A 216 2.34 -8.69 21.22
N GLU A 217 3.28 -9.55 20.83
CA GLU A 217 4.64 -9.55 21.39
C GLU A 217 5.37 -8.26 21.02
N THR A 218 5.39 -7.89 19.73
CA THR A 218 6.11 -6.71 19.25
C THR A 218 5.48 -5.41 19.74
N LEU A 219 4.15 -5.34 19.84
CA LEU A 219 3.47 -4.18 20.42
C LEU A 219 3.72 -4.02 21.93
N SER A 220 3.96 -5.12 22.66
CA SER A 220 4.31 -5.03 24.08
C SER A 220 5.66 -4.37 24.33
N LEU A 221 6.55 -4.36 23.34
CA LEU A 221 7.85 -3.69 23.39
C LEU A 221 7.79 -2.21 23.04
N CYS A 222 6.70 -1.77 22.39
CA CYS A 222 6.56 -0.38 21.95
C CYS A 222 6.28 0.57 23.11
N LYS A 223 6.65 1.82 22.92
CA LYS A 223 6.21 2.90 23.84
C LYS A 223 4.69 2.90 23.91
N LYS A 224 4.17 3.07 25.12
CA LYS A 224 2.73 3.30 25.31
C LYS A 224 2.32 4.59 24.59
N GLY A 225 1.28 4.50 23.78
CA GLY A 225 0.81 5.63 22.97
C GLY A 225 1.57 5.83 21.65
N ALA A 226 2.42 4.88 21.24
CA ALA A 226 3.07 4.92 19.92
C ALA A 226 2.02 4.87 18.80
N TYR A 227 2.37 5.43 17.64
CA TYR A 227 1.53 5.41 16.44
C TYR A 227 2.02 4.35 15.44
N LEU A 228 1.09 3.73 14.72
CA LEU A 228 1.39 2.73 13.69
C LEU A 228 0.92 3.21 12.31
N ILE A 229 1.79 3.14 11.31
CA ILE A 229 1.45 3.44 9.91
C ILE A 229 1.78 2.24 9.03
N ASN A 230 0.81 1.79 8.24
CA ASN A 230 1.01 0.71 7.27
C ASN A 230 0.49 1.12 5.89
N THR A 231 1.42 1.41 4.97
CA THR A 231 1.18 1.64 3.54
C THR A 231 1.84 0.53 2.68
N GLY A 232 2.30 -0.55 3.33
CA GLY A 232 2.97 -1.67 2.67
C GLY A 232 2.00 -2.75 2.24
N ARG A 233 1.71 -3.68 3.16
CA ARG A 233 0.77 -4.79 2.95
C ARG A 233 -0.01 -5.06 4.24
N GLY A 234 -1.31 -5.34 4.12
CA GLY A 234 -2.18 -5.63 5.27
C GLY A 234 -1.63 -6.72 6.19
N PRO A 235 -1.21 -7.90 5.67
CA PRO A 235 -0.72 -8.99 6.52
C PRO A 235 0.62 -8.74 7.22
N LEU A 236 1.24 -7.56 7.12
CA LEU A 236 2.36 -7.17 7.99
C LEU A 236 1.92 -6.95 9.44
N ILE A 237 0.63 -6.76 9.68
CA ILE A 237 0.03 -6.58 11.00
C ILE A 237 -0.97 -7.68 11.31
N ASP A 238 -1.14 -7.99 12.59
CA ASP A 238 -2.29 -8.70 13.10
C ASP A 238 -3.41 -7.70 13.40
N GLU A 239 -4.48 -7.71 12.60
CA GLU A 239 -5.56 -6.71 12.68
C GLU A 239 -6.27 -6.71 14.04
N GLN A 240 -6.50 -7.90 14.62
CA GLN A 240 -7.17 -8.01 15.93
C GLN A 240 -6.29 -7.43 17.04
N THR A 241 -5.01 -7.76 17.02
CA THR A 241 -4.04 -7.22 17.99
C THR A 241 -3.93 -5.69 17.88
N VAL A 242 -3.96 -5.13 16.69
CA VAL A 242 -3.96 -3.67 16.50
C VAL A 242 -5.25 -3.05 17.07
N CYS A 243 -6.41 -3.68 16.87
CA CYS A 243 -7.67 -3.24 17.48
C CYS A 243 -7.59 -3.21 19.01
N ASP A 244 -7.04 -4.26 19.61
CA ASP A 244 -6.94 -4.37 21.07
C ASP A 244 -5.92 -3.38 21.65
N ALA A 245 -4.82 -3.15 20.93
CA ALA A 245 -3.81 -2.13 21.30
C ALA A 245 -4.35 -0.69 21.22
N LEU A 246 -5.20 -0.41 20.24
CA LEU A 246 -5.88 0.89 20.14
C LEU A 246 -6.89 1.08 21.28
N LYS A 247 -7.71 0.06 21.59
CA LYS A 247 -8.70 0.12 22.68
C LYS A 247 -8.05 0.27 24.06
N SER A 248 -6.90 -0.37 24.29
CA SER A 248 -6.16 -0.30 25.55
C SER A 248 -5.30 0.97 25.68
N GLY A 249 -5.10 1.71 24.59
CA GLY A 249 -4.19 2.85 24.55
C GLY A 249 -2.70 2.46 24.52
N GLN A 250 -2.38 1.21 24.25
CA GLN A 250 -1.01 0.78 23.94
C GLN A 250 -0.54 1.43 22.64
N LEU A 251 -1.42 1.51 21.61
CA LEU A 251 -1.26 2.40 20.47
C LEU A 251 -2.06 3.69 20.70
N GLY A 252 -1.41 4.83 20.50
CA GLY A 252 -2.04 6.16 20.50
C GLY A 252 -2.90 6.41 19.28
N GLY A 253 -2.66 5.66 18.19
CA GLY A 253 -3.43 5.70 16.95
C GLY A 253 -2.79 4.83 15.87
N ALA A 254 -3.54 4.59 14.80
CA ALA A 254 -3.03 3.91 13.62
C ALA A 254 -3.56 4.54 12.32
N ALA A 255 -2.74 4.52 11.27
CA ALA A 255 -3.14 4.92 9.92
C ALA A 255 -2.75 3.82 8.93
N LEU A 256 -3.77 3.25 8.28
CA LEU A 256 -3.65 2.03 7.49
C LEU A 256 -4.20 2.29 6.09
N ASP A 257 -3.34 2.22 5.08
CA ASP A 257 -3.77 2.27 3.67
C ASP A 257 -4.12 0.90 3.12
N VAL A 258 -3.73 -0.16 3.84
CA VAL A 258 -3.87 -1.56 3.42
C VAL A 258 -4.45 -2.42 4.54
N LEU A 259 -5.26 -3.41 4.15
CA LEU A 259 -5.87 -4.40 5.03
C LEU A 259 -5.53 -5.82 4.59
N VAL A 260 -5.74 -6.79 5.48
CA VAL A 260 -5.45 -8.22 5.20
C VAL A 260 -6.28 -8.72 4.02
N LYS A 261 -7.55 -8.31 3.95
CA LYS A 261 -8.43 -8.57 2.81
C LYS A 261 -8.88 -7.27 2.18
N GLU A 262 -8.70 -7.14 0.89
CA GLU A 262 -9.05 -5.96 0.09
C GLU A 262 -9.91 -6.37 -1.12
N PRO A 263 -11.13 -5.83 -1.29
CA PRO A 263 -11.81 -4.93 -0.35
C PRO A 263 -12.16 -5.64 0.98
N PRO A 264 -12.25 -4.88 2.10
CA PRO A 264 -12.53 -5.46 3.40
C PRO A 264 -13.95 -6.03 3.50
N GLU A 265 -14.12 -7.03 4.34
CA GLU A 265 -15.43 -7.54 4.69
C GLU A 265 -16.22 -6.52 5.54
N LYS A 266 -17.56 -6.60 5.48
CA LYS A 266 -18.44 -5.67 6.21
C LYS A 266 -18.20 -5.67 7.72
N ASN A 267 -17.77 -6.81 8.27
CA ASN A 267 -17.49 -7.02 9.70
C ASN A 267 -15.99 -6.98 10.03
N ASN A 268 -15.15 -6.42 9.16
CA ASN A 268 -13.73 -6.27 9.47
C ASN A 268 -13.57 -5.44 10.76
N PRO A 269 -12.80 -5.91 11.75
CA PRO A 269 -12.72 -5.31 13.08
C PRO A 269 -12.13 -3.89 13.07
N LEU A 270 -11.18 -3.60 12.16
CA LEU A 270 -10.61 -2.26 12.01
C LEU A 270 -11.61 -1.28 11.39
N ILE A 271 -12.37 -1.72 10.39
CA ILE A 271 -13.43 -0.89 9.77
C ILE A 271 -14.51 -0.55 10.80
N GLU A 272 -14.95 -1.53 11.61
CA GLU A 272 -15.94 -1.29 12.66
C GLU A 272 -15.38 -0.34 13.74
N LEU A 273 -14.13 -0.54 14.14
CA LEU A 273 -13.48 0.30 15.16
C LEU A 273 -13.29 1.74 14.69
N ALA A 274 -12.95 1.97 13.42
CA ALA A 274 -12.76 3.30 12.85
C ALA A 274 -14.02 4.17 12.89
N LYS A 275 -15.21 3.57 12.96
CA LYS A 275 -16.47 4.31 13.11
C LYS A 275 -16.55 5.10 14.43
N THR A 276 -15.85 4.63 15.46
CA THR A 276 -15.90 5.21 16.80
C THR A 276 -14.56 5.79 17.27
N MET A 277 -13.45 5.37 16.70
CA MET A 277 -12.10 5.81 17.06
C MET A 277 -11.51 6.76 16.01
N PRO A 278 -11.48 8.06 16.26
CA PRO A 278 -10.96 9.05 15.29
C PRO A 278 -9.43 9.00 15.12
N ASN A 279 -8.72 8.34 16.02
CA ASN A 279 -7.28 8.07 15.92
C ASN A 279 -6.95 6.77 15.15
N LEU A 280 -7.95 6.13 14.52
CA LEU A 280 -7.78 5.09 13.52
C LEU A 280 -8.22 5.64 12.15
N ILE A 281 -7.25 5.86 11.28
CA ILE A 281 -7.43 6.37 9.93
C ILE A 281 -7.25 5.21 8.96
N ILE A 282 -8.21 4.99 8.06
CA ILE A 282 -8.11 3.95 7.01
C ILE A 282 -8.34 4.62 5.66
N THR A 283 -7.43 4.38 4.72
CA THR A 283 -7.55 4.79 3.32
C THR A 283 -7.62 3.56 2.41
N PRO A 284 -8.33 3.60 1.27
CA PRO A 284 -8.65 2.41 0.49
C PRO A 284 -7.54 2.03 -0.50
N HIS A 285 -6.31 1.78 -0.03
CA HIS A 285 -5.13 1.40 -0.80
C HIS A 285 -4.80 2.40 -1.92
N ILE A 286 -4.73 3.68 -1.56
CA ILE A 286 -4.54 4.81 -2.48
C ILE A 286 -3.24 5.59 -2.25
N ALA A 287 -2.38 5.18 -1.32
CA ALA A 287 -1.13 5.89 -1.03
C ALA A 287 -0.23 6.07 -2.28
N TRP A 288 -0.41 5.22 -3.29
CA TRP A 288 0.31 5.25 -4.57
C TRP A 288 -0.31 6.16 -5.64
N ALA A 289 -1.52 6.69 -5.45
CA ALA A 289 -2.42 7.11 -6.52
C ALA A 289 -2.46 8.63 -6.77
N SER A 290 -1.35 9.36 -6.62
CA SER A 290 -1.29 10.73 -7.10
C SER A 290 -1.34 10.79 -8.63
N ASP A 291 -1.87 11.86 -9.20
CA ASP A 291 -2.00 12.03 -10.65
C ASP A 291 -0.66 11.87 -11.39
N SER A 292 0.42 12.40 -10.84
CA SER A 292 1.76 12.27 -11.40
C SER A 292 2.28 10.82 -11.36
N ALA A 293 2.02 10.11 -10.25
CA ALA A 293 2.41 8.71 -10.10
C ALA A 293 1.61 7.82 -11.07
N VAL A 294 0.28 8.01 -11.14
CA VAL A 294 -0.56 7.25 -12.07
C VAL A 294 -0.22 7.55 -13.53
N THR A 295 0.04 8.81 -13.88
CA THR A 295 0.52 9.16 -15.23
C THR A 295 1.83 8.46 -15.57
N THR A 296 2.76 8.39 -14.62
CA THR A 296 4.02 7.65 -14.80
C THR A 296 3.78 6.16 -14.94
N LEU A 297 2.90 5.60 -14.12
CA LEU A 297 2.50 4.19 -14.16
C LEU A 297 1.93 3.82 -15.54
N THR A 298 0.94 4.56 -16.03
CA THR A 298 0.25 4.26 -17.30
C THR A 298 1.20 4.35 -18.50
N LYS A 299 2.09 5.35 -18.53
CA LYS A 299 3.14 5.47 -19.56
C LYS A 299 4.09 4.28 -19.54
N LYS A 300 4.55 3.85 -18.34
CA LYS A 300 5.45 2.70 -18.21
C LYS A 300 4.78 1.38 -18.58
N VAL A 301 3.49 1.21 -18.32
CA VAL A 301 2.73 0.03 -18.79
C VAL A 301 2.73 -0.04 -20.30
N THR A 302 2.41 1.06 -20.98
CA THR A 302 2.44 1.12 -22.45
C THR A 302 3.85 0.84 -22.98
N GLN A 303 4.89 1.43 -22.39
CA GLN A 303 6.29 1.18 -22.77
C GLN A 303 6.66 -0.30 -22.60
N ASN A 304 6.27 -0.95 -21.50
CA ASN A 304 6.49 -2.37 -21.28
C ASN A 304 5.84 -3.24 -22.39
N ILE A 305 4.66 -2.84 -22.87
CA ILE A 305 3.96 -3.52 -23.95
C ILE A 305 4.69 -3.32 -25.29
N GLU A 306 5.09 -2.09 -25.60
CA GLU A 306 5.83 -1.77 -26.84
C GLU A 306 7.18 -2.48 -26.90
N ASP A 307 7.96 -2.43 -25.82
CA ASP A 307 9.25 -3.12 -25.71
C ASP A 307 9.10 -4.63 -25.90
N PHE A 308 8.07 -5.23 -25.33
CA PHE A 308 7.80 -6.66 -25.49
C PHE A 308 7.46 -7.03 -26.94
N VAL A 309 6.59 -6.25 -27.58
CA VAL A 309 6.20 -6.51 -28.98
C VAL A 309 7.37 -6.31 -29.94
N GLN A 310 8.21 -5.29 -29.70
CA GLN A 310 9.43 -5.08 -30.46
C GLN A 310 10.39 -6.29 -30.37
N GLN A 311 10.55 -6.85 -29.17
CA GLN A 311 11.38 -8.07 -28.96
C GLN A 311 10.80 -9.29 -29.66
N LEU A 312 9.47 -9.43 -29.71
CA LEU A 312 8.81 -10.54 -30.45
C LEU A 312 9.06 -10.47 -31.96
N ASN A 313 9.08 -9.26 -32.54
CA ASN A 313 9.28 -9.04 -33.98
C ASN A 313 10.75 -9.19 -34.43
N GLN A 314 11.68 -9.24 -33.47
CA GLN A 314 13.13 -9.43 -33.73
C GLN A 314 13.56 -10.92 -33.68
N LYS A 315 12.69 -11.81 -33.22
CA LYS A 315 12.89 -13.28 -33.20
C LYS A 315 12.25 -13.92 -34.40
#